data_804724ddd9a8de991b8a2a929c271e3e
#
_entry.id   804724ddd9a8de991b8a2a929c271e3e
#
_cell.length_a   1.000
_cell.length_b   1.000
_cell.length_c   1.000
_cell.angle_alpha   90.00
_cell.angle_beta   90.00
_cell.angle_gamma   90.00
#
_symmetry.space_group_name_H-M   'P 1'
#
loop_
_entity.id
_entity.type
_entity.pdbx_description
1 polymer ?
#
loop_
_entity_poly.entity_id
_entity_poly.type
_entity_poly.pdbx_seq_one_letter_code
_entity_poly.pdbx_strand_id
1 'polypeptide(L)'
;MTSYLVRHAKAGDRSDWEGDDRLRPLSPAGERQALALVDLLKDAGIQAVLSSPYRRCIQTVEPVARQFGLSVEPEGSLAEGAGGDTLIQLIRRLSGRNAVLCTHGDVLEEFLEHLIRQGVVPGARARLEKGSTWVVDEEGGRIVKARYLPPP
;
A
#
# COMPACT_ATOMS: atom_id res chain seq x y z
N MET A 1 -10.79 5.50 -11.59
CA MET A 1 -9.37 5.73 -11.30
C MET A 1 -8.85 4.63 -10.40
N THR A 2 -7.59 4.38 -10.44
CA THR A 2 -7.00 3.19 -9.83
C THR A 2 -6.07 3.57 -8.69
N SER A 3 -6.27 2.93 -7.54
CA SER A 3 -5.36 3.01 -6.40
C SER A 3 -4.63 1.68 -6.26
N TYR A 4 -3.33 1.77 -6.02
CA TYR A 4 -2.46 0.61 -5.82
C TYR A 4 -2.08 0.58 -4.35
N LEU A 5 -2.75 -0.30 -3.59
CA LEU A 5 -2.58 -0.40 -2.15
C LEU A 5 -1.47 -1.41 -1.85
N VAL A 6 -0.33 -0.93 -1.42
CA VAL A 6 0.85 -1.74 -1.18
C VAL A 6 1.04 -1.97 0.31
N ARG A 7 1.11 -3.23 0.72
CA ARG A 7 1.60 -3.55 2.06
C ARG A 7 3.11 -3.41 2.04
N HIS A 8 3.69 -2.73 3.04
CA HIS A 8 5.14 -2.56 3.07
C HIS A 8 5.85 -3.90 2.88
N ALA A 9 7.03 -3.84 2.26
CA ALA A 9 7.85 -5.01 1.98
C ALA A 9 8.46 -5.59 3.27
N LYS A 10 9.17 -6.70 3.14
CA LYS A 10 9.77 -7.38 4.29
C LYS A 10 10.72 -6.45 5.04
N ALA A 11 10.52 -6.38 6.35
CA ALA A 11 11.36 -5.64 7.28
C ALA A 11 12.00 -6.62 8.26
N GLY A 12 13.05 -6.21 8.95
CA GLY A 12 13.63 -7.02 10.00
C GLY A 12 12.62 -7.37 11.08
N ASP A 13 12.91 -8.39 11.87
CA ASP A 13 12.01 -8.83 12.93
C ASP A 13 11.85 -7.70 13.97
N ARG A 14 10.60 -7.41 14.33
CA ARG A 14 10.25 -6.40 15.33
C ARG A 14 10.92 -6.68 16.67
N SER A 15 11.03 -7.97 17.05
CA SER A 15 11.65 -8.38 18.32
C SER A 15 13.17 -8.14 18.36
N ASP A 16 13.82 -8.06 17.20
CA ASP A 16 15.26 -7.82 17.11
C ASP A 16 15.61 -6.34 16.93
N TRP A 17 14.61 -5.48 16.77
CA TRP A 17 14.81 -4.06 16.58
C TRP A 17 14.85 -3.32 17.92
N GLU A 18 15.91 -2.56 18.13
CA GLU A 18 16.03 -1.69 19.29
C GLU A 18 15.68 -0.26 18.92
N GLY A 19 14.85 0.38 19.72
CA GLY A 19 14.41 1.76 19.52
C GLY A 19 13.00 1.84 18.94
N ASP A 20 12.70 2.99 18.33
CA ASP A 20 11.38 3.31 17.80
C ASP A 20 11.05 2.43 16.58
N ASP A 21 9.96 1.67 16.67
CA ASP A 21 9.52 0.78 15.58
C ASP A 21 9.23 1.55 14.28
N ARG A 22 8.88 2.83 14.38
CA ARG A 22 8.66 3.67 13.19
C ARG A 22 9.91 3.81 12.33
N LEU A 23 11.08 3.64 12.91
CA LEU A 23 12.37 3.77 12.23
C LEU A 23 12.94 2.44 11.73
N ARG A 24 12.27 1.33 12.02
CA ARG A 24 12.72 -0.01 11.59
C ARG A 24 12.69 -0.10 10.06
N PRO A 25 13.85 -0.35 9.41
CA PRO A 25 13.95 -0.32 7.95
C PRO A 25 13.55 -1.65 7.33
N LEU A 26 13.45 -1.66 6.00
CA LEU A 26 13.32 -2.89 5.23
C LEU A 26 14.57 -3.77 5.45
N SER A 27 14.35 -5.08 5.39
CA SER A 27 15.42 -6.07 5.28
C SER A 27 16.00 -6.04 3.85
N PRO A 28 17.16 -6.67 3.61
CA PRO A 28 17.67 -6.81 2.24
C PRO A 28 16.66 -7.47 1.28
N ALA A 29 15.90 -8.46 1.77
CA ALA A 29 14.83 -9.07 0.98
C ALA A 29 13.72 -8.07 0.66
N GLY A 30 13.36 -7.20 1.62
CA GLY A 30 12.39 -6.14 1.40
C GLY A 30 12.86 -5.08 0.42
N GLU A 31 14.12 -4.74 0.45
CA GLU A 31 14.72 -3.80 -0.52
C GLU A 31 14.62 -4.36 -1.94
N ARG A 32 14.85 -5.65 -2.11
CA ARG A 32 14.66 -6.32 -3.41
C ARG A 32 13.22 -6.30 -3.87
N GLN A 33 12.26 -6.51 -2.94
CA GLN A 33 10.83 -6.41 -3.25
C GLN A 33 10.47 -4.99 -3.71
N ALA A 34 11.01 -3.96 -3.08
CA ALA A 34 10.78 -2.57 -3.44
C ALA A 34 11.27 -2.26 -4.86
N LEU A 35 12.43 -2.79 -5.24
CA LEU A 35 12.95 -2.63 -6.60
C LEU A 35 12.11 -3.39 -7.62
N ALA A 36 11.68 -4.60 -7.30
CA ALA A 36 10.85 -5.41 -8.18
C ALA A 36 9.46 -4.79 -8.39
N LEU A 37 8.96 -4.04 -7.41
CA LEU A 37 7.68 -3.33 -7.52
C LEU A 37 7.72 -2.28 -8.65
N VAL A 38 8.87 -1.71 -8.94
CA VAL A 38 9.03 -0.76 -10.06
C VAL A 38 8.63 -1.41 -11.38
N ASP A 39 9.12 -2.61 -11.64
CA ASP A 39 8.79 -3.33 -12.87
C ASP A 39 7.30 -3.67 -12.93
N LEU A 40 6.71 -4.01 -11.80
CA LEU A 40 5.29 -4.34 -11.72
C LEU A 40 4.40 -3.14 -12.07
N LEU A 41 4.80 -1.92 -11.70
CA LEU A 41 3.98 -0.72 -11.81
C LEU A 41 4.45 0.26 -12.88
N LYS A 42 5.50 -0.05 -13.63
CA LYS A 42 6.12 0.90 -14.58
C LYS A 42 5.17 1.45 -15.65
N ASP A 43 4.15 0.66 -16.02
CA ASP A 43 3.19 1.06 -17.06
C ASP A 43 1.84 1.53 -16.48
N ALA A 44 1.77 1.70 -15.16
CA ALA A 44 0.51 2.02 -14.48
C ALA A 44 0.11 3.50 -14.54
N GLY A 45 0.99 4.36 -15.05
CA GLY A 45 0.67 5.80 -15.16
C GLY A 45 0.48 6.46 -13.80
N ILE A 46 1.35 6.15 -12.83
CA ILE A 46 1.24 6.66 -11.46
C ILE A 46 1.41 8.17 -11.42
N GLN A 47 0.50 8.85 -10.73
CA GLN A 47 0.45 10.31 -10.62
C GLN A 47 0.74 10.81 -9.20
N ALA A 48 0.65 9.94 -8.19
CA ALA A 48 0.95 10.28 -6.80
C ALA A 48 1.41 9.04 -6.06
N VAL A 49 2.32 9.23 -5.10
CA VAL A 49 2.79 8.18 -4.20
C VAL A 49 2.69 8.70 -2.77
N LEU A 50 1.79 8.08 -2.00
CA LEU A 50 1.58 8.41 -0.59
C LEU A 50 1.99 7.22 0.27
N SER A 51 2.45 7.46 1.47
CA SER A 51 2.92 6.40 2.35
C SER A 51 2.67 6.73 3.82
N SER A 52 2.42 5.67 4.61
CA SER A 52 2.62 5.76 6.03
C SER A 52 3.97 6.43 6.32
N PRO A 53 4.07 7.28 7.36
CA PRO A 53 5.33 7.91 7.73
C PRO A 53 6.40 6.92 8.21
N TYR A 54 6.04 5.68 8.48
CA TYR A 54 6.98 4.65 8.94
C TYR A 54 8.04 4.37 7.86
N ARG A 55 9.28 4.26 8.29
CA ARG A 55 10.41 4.11 7.38
C ARG A 55 10.26 2.93 6.41
N ARG A 56 9.81 1.77 6.89
CA ARG A 56 9.62 0.59 6.05
C ARG A 56 8.60 0.79 4.94
N CYS A 57 7.59 1.61 5.17
CA CYS A 57 6.59 1.95 4.14
C CYS A 57 7.17 2.91 3.11
N ILE A 58 7.83 3.96 3.56
CA ILE A 58 8.48 4.94 2.66
C ILE A 58 9.49 4.24 1.76
N GLN A 59 10.35 3.40 2.33
CA GLN A 59 11.37 2.66 1.56
C GLN A 59 10.75 1.72 0.54
N THR A 60 9.57 1.16 0.82
CA THR A 60 8.89 0.24 -0.10
C THR A 60 8.53 0.93 -1.42
N VAL A 61 8.07 2.17 -1.38
CA VAL A 61 7.53 2.86 -2.56
C VAL A 61 8.43 3.97 -3.10
N GLU A 62 9.54 4.25 -2.43
CA GLU A 62 10.49 5.26 -2.89
C GLU A 62 11.06 4.97 -4.28
N PRO A 63 11.47 3.73 -4.62
CA PRO A 63 11.91 3.43 -5.98
C PRO A 63 10.83 3.66 -7.04
N VAL A 64 9.57 3.34 -6.73
CA VAL A 64 8.43 3.60 -7.63
C VAL A 64 8.27 5.10 -7.84
N ALA A 65 8.33 5.89 -6.77
CA ALA A 65 8.22 7.34 -6.87
C ALA A 65 9.29 7.91 -7.80
N ARG A 66 10.54 7.47 -7.65
CA ARG A 66 11.64 7.91 -8.50
C ARG A 66 11.40 7.56 -9.98
N GLN A 67 10.85 6.37 -10.25
CA GLN A 67 10.55 5.94 -11.62
C GLN A 67 9.61 6.91 -12.33
N PHE A 68 8.68 7.51 -11.61
CA PHE A 68 7.69 8.44 -12.15
C PHE A 68 8.04 9.92 -11.94
N GLY A 69 9.24 10.21 -11.43
CA GLY A 69 9.64 11.59 -11.14
C GLY A 69 8.85 12.24 -10.02
N LEU A 70 8.36 11.43 -9.07
CA LEU A 70 7.52 11.88 -7.97
C LEU A 70 8.26 11.78 -6.64
N SER A 71 7.78 12.52 -5.65
CA SER A 71 8.22 12.38 -4.26
C SER A 71 7.20 11.56 -3.47
N VAL A 72 7.67 10.82 -2.48
CA VAL A 72 6.77 10.12 -1.54
C VAL A 72 6.19 11.15 -0.58
N GLU A 73 4.87 11.23 -0.52
CA GLU A 73 4.16 12.12 0.41
C GLU A 73 3.77 11.34 1.67
N PRO A 74 4.31 11.69 2.85
CA PRO A 74 3.86 11.06 4.10
C PRO A 74 2.39 11.37 4.38
N GLU A 75 1.64 10.37 4.80
CA GLU A 75 0.21 10.49 5.07
C GLU A 75 -0.15 9.73 6.35
N GLY A 76 -0.54 10.46 7.39
CA GLY A 76 -0.83 9.88 8.71
C GLY A 76 -1.99 8.88 8.70
N SER A 77 -2.95 9.02 7.78
CA SER A 77 -4.07 8.07 7.68
C SER A 77 -3.66 6.70 7.14
N LEU A 78 -2.41 6.55 6.72
CA LEU A 78 -1.84 5.26 6.30
C LEU A 78 -0.97 4.63 7.39
N ALA A 79 -0.83 5.27 8.55
CA ALA A 79 0.00 4.77 9.65
C ALA A 79 -0.61 3.52 10.29
N GLU A 80 0.24 2.71 10.93
CA GLU A 80 -0.21 1.57 11.71
C GLU A 80 -1.25 2.03 12.75
N GLY A 81 -2.36 1.31 12.86
CA GLY A 81 -3.45 1.67 13.78
C GLY A 81 -4.45 2.70 13.25
N ALA A 82 -4.25 3.24 12.05
CA ALA A 82 -5.13 4.29 11.53
C ALA A 82 -6.54 3.79 11.15
N GLY A 83 -6.68 2.51 10.81
CA GLY A 83 -7.96 1.91 10.49
C GLY A 83 -8.30 1.91 8.99
N GLY A 84 -9.20 1.00 8.62
CA GLY A 84 -9.62 0.84 7.23
C GLY A 84 -10.53 1.94 6.71
N ASP A 85 -11.32 2.57 7.58
CA ASP A 85 -12.24 3.64 7.19
C ASP A 85 -11.49 4.88 6.72
N THR A 86 -10.37 5.20 7.35
CA THR A 86 -9.55 6.34 6.94
C THR A 86 -8.91 6.09 5.57
N LEU A 87 -8.57 4.85 5.27
CA LEU A 87 -8.06 4.48 3.96
C LEU A 87 -9.12 4.67 2.87
N ILE A 88 -10.36 4.26 3.14
CA ILE A 88 -11.47 4.46 2.20
C ILE A 88 -11.67 5.94 1.91
N GLN A 89 -11.65 6.77 2.94
CA GLN A 89 -11.80 8.23 2.78
C GLN A 89 -10.64 8.83 1.97
N LEU A 90 -9.42 8.35 2.19
CA LEU A 90 -8.26 8.79 1.43
C LEU A 90 -8.39 8.44 -0.05
N ILE A 91 -8.82 7.22 -0.35
CA ILE A 91 -9.06 6.79 -1.74
C ILE A 91 -10.07 7.71 -2.42
N ARG A 92 -11.15 8.07 -1.72
CA ARG A 92 -12.15 9.00 -2.24
C ARG A 92 -11.58 10.39 -2.54
N ARG A 93 -10.72 10.90 -1.65
CA ARG A 93 -10.06 12.20 -1.86
C ARG A 93 -9.11 12.19 -3.05
N LEU A 94 -8.55 11.03 -3.39
CA LEU A 94 -7.64 10.85 -4.52
C LEU A 94 -8.36 10.48 -5.81
N SER A 95 -9.70 10.50 -5.80
CA SER A 95 -10.49 10.20 -6.99
C SER A 95 -10.05 11.07 -8.17
N GLY A 96 -9.90 10.43 -9.33
CA GLY A 96 -9.38 11.09 -10.51
C GLY A 96 -7.86 10.98 -10.70
N ARG A 97 -7.14 10.33 -9.78
CA ARG A 97 -5.68 10.14 -9.86
C ARG A 97 -5.32 8.68 -9.70
N ASN A 98 -4.33 8.23 -10.46
CA ASN A 98 -3.71 6.92 -10.25
C ASN A 98 -2.65 7.07 -9.16
N ALA A 99 -2.89 6.48 -8.01
CA ALA A 99 -2.04 6.67 -6.84
C ALA A 99 -1.54 5.35 -6.27
N VAL A 100 -0.31 5.37 -5.77
CA VAL A 100 0.25 4.29 -4.95
C VAL A 100 0.13 4.69 -3.49
N LEU A 101 -0.44 3.83 -2.67
CA LEU A 101 -0.63 4.05 -1.23
C LEU A 101 0.04 2.92 -0.46
N CYS A 102 1.09 3.22 0.29
CA CYS A 102 1.79 2.20 1.09
C CYS A 102 1.37 2.27 2.54
N THR A 103 0.99 1.14 3.10
CA THR A 103 0.47 1.06 4.46
C THR A 103 0.82 -0.29 5.11
N HIS A 104 0.19 -0.57 6.24
CA HIS A 104 0.45 -1.72 7.10
C HIS A 104 -0.61 -2.80 6.97
N GLY A 105 -0.27 -4.00 7.43
CA GLY A 105 -1.17 -5.15 7.36
C GLY A 105 -2.49 -4.94 8.08
N ASP A 106 -2.49 -4.32 9.25
CA ASP A 106 -3.71 -4.08 10.03
C ASP A 106 -4.69 -3.16 9.30
N VAL A 107 -4.20 -2.09 8.69
CA VAL A 107 -5.04 -1.15 7.93
C VAL A 107 -5.65 -1.83 6.71
N LEU A 108 -4.84 -2.58 5.97
CA LEU A 108 -5.32 -3.30 4.78
C LEU A 108 -6.28 -4.43 5.15
N GLU A 109 -6.05 -5.12 6.26
CA GLU A 109 -6.94 -6.17 6.74
C GLU A 109 -8.35 -5.64 6.98
N GLU A 110 -8.48 -4.52 7.70
CA GLU A 110 -9.78 -3.87 7.92
C GLU A 110 -10.42 -3.39 6.62
N PHE A 111 -9.61 -2.84 5.73
CA PHE A 111 -10.06 -2.40 4.42
C PHE A 111 -10.63 -3.57 3.60
N LEU A 112 -9.93 -4.70 3.57
CA LEU A 112 -10.39 -5.90 2.86
C LEU A 112 -11.66 -6.47 3.47
N GLU A 113 -11.80 -6.46 4.81
CA GLU A 113 -13.03 -6.87 5.47
C GLU A 113 -14.22 -6.04 4.99
N HIS A 114 -14.01 -4.74 4.83
CA HIS A 114 -15.04 -3.85 4.29
C HIS A 114 -15.44 -4.25 2.86
N LEU A 115 -14.47 -4.52 1.99
CA LEU A 115 -14.74 -4.96 0.61
C LEU A 115 -15.43 -6.32 0.55
N ILE A 116 -15.08 -7.23 1.46
CA ILE A 116 -15.75 -8.53 1.57
C ILE A 116 -17.23 -8.35 1.92
N ARG A 117 -17.51 -7.51 2.92
CA ARG A 117 -18.90 -7.23 3.33
C ARG A 117 -19.73 -6.59 2.21
N GLN A 118 -19.08 -5.82 1.34
CA GLN A 118 -19.74 -5.19 0.20
C GLN A 118 -19.81 -6.10 -1.03
N GLY A 119 -19.28 -7.31 -0.96
CA GLY A 119 -19.32 -8.25 -2.07
C GLY A 119 -18.32 -7.95 -3.20
N VAL A 120 -17.39 -7.04 -2.99
CA VAL A 120 -16.37 -6.69 -4.00
C VAL A 120 -15.28 -7.75 -4.08
N VAL A 121 -14.92 -8.36 -2.94
CA VAL A 121 -13.88 -9.38 -2.83
C VAL A 121 -14.45 -10.59 -2.12
N PRO A 122 -14.25 -11.83 -2.66
CA PRO A 122 -14.60 -13.05 -1.93
C PRO A 122 -13.71 -13.23 -0.70
N GLY A 123 -14.28 -13.58 0.45
CA GLY A 123 -13.54 -13.74 1.70
C GLY A 123 -12.38 -14.74 1.63
N ALA A 124 -12.60 -15.85 0.92
CA ALA A 124 -11.59 -16.89 0.75
C ALA A 124 -10.35 -16.46 -0.06
N ARG A 125 -10.41 -15.30 -0.71
CA ARG A 125 -9.31 -14.79 -1.55
C ARG A 125 -8.66 -13.53 -1.00
N ALA A 126 -8.99 -13.16 0.22
CA ALA A 126 -8.39 -11.97 0.86
C ALA A 126 -6.98 -12.30 1.35
N ARG A 127 -5.99 -12.17 0.46
CA ARG A 127 -4.56 -12.39 0.77
C ARG A 127 -3.88 -11.06 1.02
N LEU A 128 -2.82 -11.09 1.82
CA LEU A 128 -2.13 -9.86 2.24
C LEU A 128 -0.68 -10.15 2.66
N GLU A 129 0.13 -10.61 1.74
CA GLU A 129 1.54 -10.86 2.00
C GLU A 129 2.34 -9.54 1.99
N LYS A 130 3.43 -9.49 2.75
CA LYS A 130 4.33 -8.32 2.75
C LYS A 130 4.90 -8.10 1.36
N GLY A 131 4.80 -6.86 0.88
CA GLY A 131 5.21 -6.52 -0.49
C GLY A 131 4.14 -6.75 -1.53
N SER A 132 2.96 -7.26 -1.16
CA SER A 132 1.84 -7.45 -2.08
C SER A 132 1.12 -6.15 -2.36
N THR A 133 0.33 -6.15 -3.44
CA THR A 133 -0.45 -4.99 -3.87
C THR A 133 -1.89 -5.39 -4.15
N TRP A 134 -2.83 -4.60 -3.68
CA TRP A 134 -4.22 -4.66 -4.11
C TRP A 134 -4.48 -3.53 -5.09
N VAL A 135 -4.93 -3.88 -6.28
CA VAL A 135 -5.31 -2.90 -7.32
C VAL A 135 -6.79 -2.65 -7.20
N VAL A 136 -7.15 -1.42 -6.89
CA VAL A 136 -8.52 -1.03 -6.54
C VAL A 136 -9.02 0.00 -7.52
N ASP A 137 -10.12 -0.30 -8.21
CA ASP A 137 -10.77 0.62 -9.13
C ASP A 137 -11.93 1.31 -8.43
N GLU A 138 -11.98 2.62 -8.56
CA GLU A 138 -13.00 3.48 -7.95
C GLU A 138 -13.76 4.22 -9.04
N GLU A 139 -15.09 4.30 -8.90
CA GLU A 139 -15.98 5.06 -9.76
C GLU A 139 -16.97 5.82 -8.90
N GLY A 140 -17.00 7.15 -9.05
CA GLY A 140 -17.95 8.00 -8.33
C GLY A 140 -17.87 7.90 -6.80
N GLY A 141 -16.69 7.68 -6.26
CA GLY A 141 -16.47 7.53 -4.82
C GLY A 141 -16.73 6.12 -4.30
N ARG A 142 -17.06 5.16 -5.17
CA ARG A 142 -17.32 3.75 -4.81
C ARG A 142 -16.21 2.86 -5.36
N ILE A 143 -15.80 1.90 -4.55
CA ILE A 143 -14.88 0.86 -4.99
C ILE A 143 -15.70 -0.19 -5.71
N VAL A 144 -15.40 -0.39 -7.00
CA VAL A 144 -16.18 -1.30 -7.85
C VAL A 144 -15.46 -2.59 -8.16
N LYS A 145 -14.12 -2.61 -8.03
CA LYS A 145 -13.33 -3.78 -8.36
C LYS A 145 -12.03 -3.75 -7.56
N ALA A 146 -11.56 -4.92 -7.17
CA ALA A 146 -10.26 -5.07 -6.51
C ALA A 146 -9.64 -6.40 -6.91
N ARG A 147 -8.32 -6.41 -7.17
CA ARG A 147 -7.59 -7.64 -7.47
C ARG A 147 -6.25 -7.66 -6.77
N TYR A 148 -5.80 -8.85 -6.41
CA TYR A 148 -4.58 -9.07 -5.67
C TYR A 148 -3.41 -9.35 -6.61
N LEU A 149 -2.29 -8.66 -6.36
CA LEU A 149 -1.01 -8.94 -6.99
C LEU A 149 -0.05 -9.45 -5.90
N PRO A 150 0.43 -10.70 -6.00
CA PRO A 150 1.37 -11.22 -5.01
C PRO A 150 2.67 -10.43 -5.01
N PRO A 151 3.50 -10.56 -3.95
CA PRO A 151 4.80 -9.90 -3.91
C PRO A 151 5.63 -10.29 -5.13
N PRO A 152 6.29 -9.32 -5.76
CA PRO A 152 7.17 -9.62 -6.89
C PRO A 152 8.45 -10.33 -6.47
#